data_a738886acf096872297655a5c9ab1d74
#
_entry.id   a738886acf096872297655a5c9ab1d74
#
_cell.length_a   1.000
_cell.length_b   1.000
_cell.length_c   1.000
_cell.angle_alpha   90.00
_cell.angle_beta   90.00
_cell.angle_gamma   90.00
#
_symmetry.space_group_name_H-M   'P 1'
#
loop_
_entity.id
_entity.type
_entity.pdbx_description
1 polymer ?
#
loop_
_entity_poly.entity_id
_entity_poly.type
_entity_poly.pdbx_seq_one_letter_code
_entity_poly.pdbx_strand_id
1 'polypeptide(L)'
;KDLDINRVVAGSVLSVRTDVAKLSVEKTGENLKALQSLIDNFWSEFLQILIGSSSMTIIMDQRVVAKAAAAFDPEEILDRKENLAALVIQSPEEIINTPGCISVFYRALSRIGLNIEETVSCFTETIVLISMESVGKALAALTELISTARAAANKVPAPPSPQNRNMQVVRKSNP
;
A
#
# COMPACT_ATOMS: atom_id res chain seq x y z
N LYS A 1 6.91 8.35 -19.40
CA LYS A 1 5.89 7.58 -18.63
C LYS A 1 6.54 6.43 -17.83
N ASP A 2 7.31 5.55 -18.48
CA ASP A 2 7.96 4.43 -17.80
C ASP A 2 9.09 4.88 -16.84
N LEU A 3 9.78 5.96 -17.16
CA LEU A 3 10.81 6.57 -16.30
C LEU A 3 10.21 7.12 -15.00
N ASP A 4 9.01 7.67 -15.06
CA ASP A 4 8.33 8.24 -13.88
C ASP A 4 7.85 7.13 -12.95
N ILE A 5 7.28 6.05 -13.51
CA ILE A 5 6.90 4.86 -12.73
C ILE A 5 8.12 4.25 -12.04
N ASN A 6 9.24 4.08 -12.76
CA ASN A 6 10.46 3.54 -12.20
C ASN A 6 11.01 4.40 -11.05
N ARG A 7 10.92 5.73 -11.12
CA ARG A 7 11.34 6.62 -10.04
C ARG A 7 10.49 6.43 -8.78
N VAL A 8 9.17 6.37 -8.94
CA VAL A 8 8.24 6.13 -7.83
C VAL A 8 8.50 4.77 -7.18
N VAL A 9 8.62 3.72 -7.99
CA VAL A 9 8.91 2.37 -7.49
C VAL A 9 10.28 2.31 -6.80
N ALA A 10 11.32 2.92 -7.38
CA ALA A 10 12.66 2.99 -6.80
C ALA A 10 12.70 3.73 -5.45
N GLY A 11 11.90 4.78 -5.31
CA GLY A 11 11.76 5.54 -4.06
C GLY A 11 10.85 4.88 -3.02
N SER A 12 10.17 3.80 -3.37
CA SER A 12 9.27 3.11 -2.45
C SER A 12 10.02 2.29 -1.40
N VAL A 13 9.44 2.23 -0.20
CA VAL A 13 9.95 1.44 0.94
C VAL A 13 8.91 0.42 1.32
N LEU A 14 9.35 -0.84 1.45
CA LEU A 14 8.52 -1.97 1.83
C LEU A 14 8.72 -2.31 3.30
N SER A 15 7.62 -2.47 4.03
CA SER A 15 7.59 -3.06 5.36
C SER A 15 6.52 -4.15 5.43
N VAL A 16 6.66 -5.06 6.38
CA VAL A 16 5.73 -6.18 6.60
C VAL A 16 5.26 -6.16 8.04
N ARG A 17 3.96 -6.26 8.23
CA ARG A 17 3.36 -6.53 9.52
C ARG A 17 2.73 -7.91 9.52
N THR A 18 3.16 -8.76 10.42
CA THR A 18 2.60 -10.11 10.63
C THR A 18 1.49 -10.09 11.68
N ASP A 19 0.82 -11.24 11.86
CA ASP A 19 -0.23 -11.41 12.87
C ASP A 19 -1.36 -10.39 12.72
N VAL A 20 -1.86 -10.27 11.51
CA VAL A 20 -2.96 -9.40 11.13
C VAL A 20 -4.23 -10.23 10.94
N ALA A 21 -5.37 -9.66 11.32
CA ALA A 21 -6.69 -10.23 11.09
C ALA A 21 -7.59 -9.26 10.33
N LYS A 22 -8.58 -9.81 9.64
CA LYS A 22 -9.62 -9.09 8.93
C LYS A 22 -10.98 -9.51 9.46
N LEU A 23 -11.84 -8.53 9.74
CA LEU A 23 -13.22 -8.71 10.15
C LEU A 23 -14.13 -7.87 9.24
N SER A 24 -15.06 -8.51 8.55
CA SER A 24 -16.07 -7.85 7.72
C SER A 24 -17.44 -8.02 8.34
N VAL A 25 -18.20 -6.93 8.44
CA VAL A 25 -19.54 -6.90 9.05
C VAL A 25 -20.51 -6.17 8.13
N GLU A 26 -21.81 -6.43 8.30
CA GLU A 26 -22.85 -5.69 7.62
C GLU A 26 -22.83 -4.19 8.00
N LYS A 27 -23.10 -3.34 7.03
CA LYS A 27 -23.18 -1.89 7.26
C LYS A 27 -24.57 -1.52 7.75
N THR A 28 -24.76 -1.57 9.06
CA THR A 28 -25.96 -1.12 9.76
C THR A 28 -25.65 0.12 10.61
N GLY A 29 -26.71 0.82 11.05
CA GLY A 29 -26.52 1.97 11.95
C GLY A 29 -25.95 1.58 13.31
N GLU A 30 -26.26 0.37 13.79
CA GLU A 30 -25.74 -0.18 15.04
C GLU A 30 -24.27 -0.55 14.90
N ASN A 31 -23.92 -1.22 13.81
CA ASN A 31 -22.52 -1.59 13.52
C ASN A 31 -21.63 -0.35 13.30
N LEU A 32 -22.15 0.73 12.75
CA LEU A 32 -21.43 2.00 12.67
C LEU A 32 -21.11 2.58 14.05
N LYS A 33 -22.02 2.48 15.01
CA LYS A 33 -21.77 2.91 16.40
C LYS A 33 -20.76 2.01 17.09
N ALA A 34 -20.88 0.69 16.90
CA ALA A 34 -19.91 -0.27 17.42
C ALA A 34 -18.50 -0.01 16.86
N LEU A 35 -18.40 0.26 15.56
CA LEU A 35 -17.15 0.62 14.90
C LEU A 35 -16.52 1.90 15.49
N GLN A 36 -17.34 2.94 15.76
CA GLN A 36 -16.85 4.16 16.41
C GLN A 36 -16.21 3.85 17.77
N SER A 37 -16.86 3.02 18.57
CA SER A 37 -16.32 2.59 19.87
C SER A 37 -15.00 1.79 19.72
N LEU A 38 -14.87 0.97 18.67
CA LEU A 38 -13.62 0.27 18.39
C LEU A 38 -12.50 1.24 17.99
N ILE A 39 -12.79 2.25 17.19
CA ILE A 39 -11.81 3.28 16.83
C ILE A 39 -11.31 3.97 18.09
N ASP A 40 -12.21 4.40 18.97
CA ASP A 40 -11.84 5.11 20.20
C ASP A 40 -10.97 4.25 21.12
N ASN A 41 -11.16 2.93 21.13
CA ASN A 41 -10.40 2.00 21.98
C ASN A 41 -9.07 1.55 21.36
N PHE A 42 -8.94 1.50 20.03
CA PHE A 42 -7.81 0.90 19.31
C PHE A 42 -7.12 1.85 18.33
N TRP A 43 -7.41 3.17 18.37
CA TRP A 43 -6.87 4.12 17.40
C TRP A 43 -5.32 4.17 17.34
N SER A 44 -4.65 3.82 18.45
CA SER A 44 -3.18 3.78 18.53
C SER A 44 -2.57 2.47 18.03
N GLU A 45 -3.41 1.47 17.78
CA GLU A 45 -3.00 0.17 17.26
C GLU A 45 -2.99 0.17 15.72
N PHE A 46 -2.46 -0.90 15.13
CA PHE A 46 -2.62 -1.10 13.69
C PHE A 46 -4.09 -1.31 13.35
N LEU A 47 -4.67 -0.35 12.67
CA LEU A 47 -6.09 -0.33 12.35
C LEU A 47 -6.31 0.28 10.97
N GLN A 48 -6.95 -0.46 10.07
CA GLN A 48 -7.44 0.01 8.78
C GLN A 48 -8.93 -0.25 8.70
N ILE A 49 -9.69 0.73 8.24
CA ILE A 49 -11.14 0.65 8.15
C ILE A 49 -11.58 1.00 6.74
N LEU A 50 -12.33 0.09 6.13
CA LEU A 50 -12.93 0.29 4.82
C LEU A 50 -14.44 0.25 4.98
N ILE A 51 -15.10 1.29 4.50
CA ILE A 51 -16.57 1.38 4.54
C ILE A 51 -17.08 1.34 3.10
N GLY A 52 -17.66 0.21 2.73
CA GLY A 52 -18.32 0.01 1.45
C GLY A 52 -19.77 0.49 1.42
N SER A 53 -20.49 0.10 0.39
CA SER A 53 -21.92 0.41 0.25
C SER A 53 -22.80 -0.42 1.22
N SER A 54 -22.47 -1.70 1.39
CA SER A 54 -23.27 -2.66 2.18
C SER A 54 -22.51 -3.34 3.32
N SER A 55 -21.19 -3.18 3.36
CA SER A 55 -20.32 -3.82 4.37
C SER A 55 -19.25 -2.87 4.86
N MET A 56 -18.67 -3.21 6.00
CA MET A 56 -17.50 -2.56 6.57
C MET A 56 -16.44 -3.64 6.84
N THR A 57 -15.18 -3.34 6.54
CA THR A 57 -14.06 -4.23 6.80
C THR A 57 -13.07 -3.55 7.72
N ILE A 58 -12.65 -4.26 8.75
CA ILE A 58 -11.70 -3.81 9.75
C ILE A 58 -10.48 -4.73 9.65
N ILE A 59 -9.31 -4.15 9.43
CA ILE A 59 -8.03 -4.85 9.42
C ILE A 59 -7.28 -4.41 10.68
N MET A 60 -6.86 -5.36 11.49
CA MET A 60 -6.33 -5.08 12.82
C MET A 60 -5.26 -6.09 13.23
N ASP A 61 -4.57 -5.80 14.32
CA ASP A 61 -3.74 -6.79 15.00
C ASP A 61 -4.58 -8.01 15.39
N GLN A 62 -4.10 -9.20 15.09
CA GLN A 62 -4.83 -10.45 15.34
C GLN A 62 -5.16 -10.65 16.82
N ARG A 63 -4.34 -10.11 17.73
CA ARG A 63 -4.55 -10.24 19.18
C ARG A 63 -5.84 -9.57 19.67
N VAL A 64 -6.36 -8.60 18.92
CA VAL A 64 -7.58 -7.87 19.31
C VAL A 64 -8.82 -8.29 18.54
N VAL A 65 -8.72 -9.16 17.55
CA VAL A 65 -9.85 -9.53 16.67
C VAL A 65 -11.03 -10.16 17.43
N ALA A 66 -10.76 -11.00 18.42
CA ALA A 66 -11.82 -11.61 19.23
C ALA A 66 -12.62 -10.58 20.02
N LYS A 67 -11.92 -9.59 20.60
CA LYS A 67 -12.55 -8.48 21.32
C LYS A 67 -13.32 -7.56 20.37
N ALA A 68 -12.79 -7.31 19.20
CA ALA A 68 -13.47 -6.51 18.18
C ALA A 68 -14.72 -7.23 17.68
N ALA A 69 -14.65 -8.51 17.38
CA ALA A 69 -15.80 -9.30 16.91
C ALA A 69 -16.94 -9.36 17.94
N ALA A 70 -16.62 -9.37 19.23
CA ALA A 70 -17.64 -9.36 20.30
C ALA A 70 -18.47 -8.07 20.37
N ALA A 71 -18.05 -7.00 19.66
CA ALA A 71 -18.82 -5.76 19.58
C ALA A 71 -19.96 -5.80 18.54
N PHE A 72 -20.01 -6.84 17.71
CA PHE A 72 -21.00 -7.01 16.63
C PHE A 72 -21.89 -8.22 16.90
N ASP A 73 -23.11 -8.18 16.33
CA ASP A 73 -23.96 -9.36 16.31
C ASP A 73 -23.28 -10.46 15.47
N PRO A 74 -23.15 -11.69 15.99
CA PRO A 74 -22.55 -12.80 15.24
C PRO A 74 -23.23 -13.07 13.89
N GLU A 75 -24.54 -12.81 13.77
CA GLU A 75 -25.28 -12.99 12.51
C GLU A 75 -24.97 -11.90 11.47
N GLU A 76 -24.45 -10.74 11.89
CA GLU A 76 -24.03 -9.66 11.02
C GLU A 76 -22.54 -9.70 10.65
N ILE A 77 -21.78 -10.66 11.17
CA ILE A 77 -20.39 -10.90 10.77
C ILE A 77 -20.38 -11.68 9.46
N LEU A 78 -19.87 -11.03 8.41
CA LEU A 78 -19.82 -11.59 7.07
C LEU A 78 -18.57 -12.45 6.82
N ASP A 79 -17.42 -12.03 7.38
CA ASP A 79 -16.15 -12.75 7.24
C ASP A 79 -15.23 -12.42 8.40
N ARG A 80 -14.47 -13.42 8.83
CA ARG A 80 -13.39 -13.27 9.79
C ARG A 80 -12.21 -14.14 9.36
N LYS A 81 -11.08 -13.50 9.11
CA LYS A 81 -9.83 -14.20 8.77
C LYS A 81 -8.71 -13.77 9.69
N GLU A 82 -7.92 -14.74 10.08
CA GLU A 82 -6.72 -14.59 10.91
C GLU A 82 -5.51 -15.15 10.19
N ASN A 83 -4.34 -15.06 10.77
CA ASN A 83 -3.07 -15.50 10.18
C ASN A 83 -2.79 -14.80 8.84
N LEU A 84 -3.02 -13.50 8.80
CA LEU A 84 -2.73 -12.64 7.68
C LEU A 84 -1.48 -11.80 7.94
N ALA A 85 -0.92 -11.25 6.89
CA ALA A 85 0.14 -10.26 6.93
C ALA A 85 -0.19 -9.08 6.03
N ALA A 86 0.20 -7.89 6.44
CA ALA A 86 0.09 -6.68 5.65
C ALA A 86 1.45 -6.32 5.06
N LEU A 87 1.53 -6.28 3.74
CA LEU A 87 2.64 -5.68 3.02
C LEU A 87 2.33 -4.18 2.90
N VAL A 88 3.17 -3.35 3.47
CA VAL A 88 2.99 -1.89 3.47
C VAL A 88 4.03 -1.27 2.56
N ILE A 89 3.60 -0.66 1.47
CA ILE A 89 4.44 -0.01 0.49
C ILE A 89 4.26 1.50 0.66
N GLN A 90 5.27 2.15 1.24
CA GLN A 90 5.33 3.59 1.35
C GLN A 90 6.02 4.16 0.12
N SER A 91 5.30 4.90 -0.70
CA SER A 91 5.80 5.48 -1.94
C SER A 91 6.06 6.98 -1.81
N PRO A 92 6.91 7.55 -2.69
CA PRO A 92 7.03 9.00 -2.82
C PRO A 92 5.70 9.65 -3.23
N GLU A 93 5.53 10.93 -2.92
CA GLU A 93 4.29 11.68 -3.17
C GLU A 93 3.91 11.73 -4.67
N GLU A 94 4.89 11.60 -5.54
CA GLU A 94 4.69 11.53 -6.99
C GLU A 94 3.77 10.37 -7.43
N ILE A 95 3.57 9.34 -6.59
CA ILE A 95 2.64 8.25 -6.89
C ILE A 95 1.23 8.74 -7.18
N ILE A 96 0.80 9.83 -6.54
CA ILE A 96 -0.53 10.41 -6.68
C ILE A 96 -0.80 10.83 -8.14
N ASN A 97 0.23 11.36 -8.81
CA ASN A 97 0.15 11.90 -10.16
C ASN A 97 0.83 11.00 -11.21
N THR A 98 1.25 9.78 -10.84
CA THR A 98 1.93 8.86 -11.75
C THR A 98 1.05 7.63 -12.02
N PRO A 99 0.21 7.65 -13.07
CA PRO A 99 -0.68 6.54 -13.38
C PRO A 99 0.10 5.24 -13.66
N GLY A 100 -0.38 4.14 -13.11
CA GLY A 100 0.16 2.80 -13.34
C GLY A 100 1.11 2.28 -12.27
N CYS A 101 1.54 3.09 -11.30
CA CYS A 101 2.44 2.65 -10.23
C CYS A 101 1.85 1.49 -9.41
N ILE A 102 0.61 1.62 -8.95
CA ILE A 102 -0.06 0.58 -8.15
C ILE A 102 -0.20 -0.73 -8.94
N SER A 103 -0.48 -0.63 -10.24
CA SER A 103 -0.62 -1.83 -11.09
C SER A 103 0.68 -2.62 -11.23
N VAL A 104 1.83 -1.96 -11.09
CA VAL A 104 3.15 -2.62 -11.13
C VAL A 104 3.35 -3.49 -9.89
N PHE A 105 2.98 -3.02 -8.71
CA PHE A 105 3.03 -3.81 -7.48
C PHE A 105 2.09 -5.03 -7.55
N TYR A 106 0.85 -4.82 -7.96
CA TYR A 106 -0.11 -5.93 -8.09
C TYR A 106 0.31 -6.96 -9.14
N ARG A 107 0.90 -6.52 -10.25
CA ARG A 107 1.43 -7.42 -11.27
C ARG A 107 2.58 -8.28 -10.74
N ALA A 108 3.47 -7.73 -9.93
CA ALA A 108 4.55 -8.49 -9.30
C ALA A 108 4.00 -9.62 -8.41
N LEU A 109 2.97 -9.31 -7.62
CA LEU A 109 2.31 -10.29 -6.75
C LEU A 109 1.49 -11.33 -7.54
N SER A 110 0.75 -10.90 -8.55
CA SER A 110 -0.07 -11.82 -9.36
C SER A 110 0.76 -12.81 -10.18
N ARG A 111 1.96 -12.41 -10.64
CA ARG A 111 2.87 -13.30 -11.38
C ARG A 111 3.35 -14.51 -10.57
N ILE A 112 3.40 -14.40 -9.27
CA ILE A 112 3.77 -15.52 -8.38
C ILE A 112 2.55 -16.31 -7.89
N GLY A 113 1.36 -16.08 -8.46
CA GLY A 113 0.13 -16.77 -8.12
C GLY A 113 -0.39 -16.50 -6.72
N LEU A 114 -0.10 -15.32 -6.17
CA LEU A 114 -0.45 -14.97 -4.81
C LEU A 114 -1.87 -14.44 -4.74
N ASN A 115 -2.67 -14.99 -3.81
CA ASN A 115 -4.00 -14.47 -3.52
C ASN A 115 -3.92 -13.23 -2.64
N ILE A 116 -4.61 -12.17 -3.03
CA ILE A 116 -4.73 -10.92 -2.28
C ILE A 116 -6.07 -10.96 -1.54
N GLU A 117 -6.01 -10.88 -0.22
CA GLU A 117 -7.20 -10.90 0.64
C GLU A 117 -7.90 -9.54 0.71
N GLU A 118 -7.13 -8.45 0.68
CA GLU A 118 -7.64 -7.08 0.71
C GLU A 118 -6.55 -6.12 0.22
N THR A 119 -6.96 -4.95 -0.27
CA THR A 119 -6.06 -3.85 -0.61
C THR A 119 -6.58 -2.52 -0.10
N VAL A 120 -5.68 -1.70 0.40
CA VAL A 120 -5.98 -0.35 0.88
C VAL A 120 -4.97 0.61 0.25
N SER A 121 -5.45 1.71 -0.29
CA SER A 121 -4.60 2.84 -0.69
C SER A 121 -4.97 4.05 0.14
N CYS A 122 -4.01 4.60 0.85
CA CYS A 122 -4.18 5.79 1.67
C CYS A 122 -3.04 6.76 1.39
N PHE A 123 -3.32 7.86 0.68
CA PHE A 123 -2.36 8.87 0.26
C PHE A 123 -1.18 8.25 -0.51
N THR A 124 -0.01 8.11 0.13
CA THR A 124 1.21 7.53 -0.46
C THR A 124 1.46 6.09 -0.03
N GLU A 125 0.59 5.52 0.78
CA GLU A 125 0.70 4.19 1.33
C GLU A 125 -0.21 3.21 0.58
N THR A 126 0.35 2.08 0.17
CA THR A 126 -0.41 0.95 -0.38
C THR A 126 -0.23 -0.25 0.53
N ILE A 127 -1.33 -0.75 1.07
CA ILE A 127 -1.35 -1.93 1.94
C ILE A 127 -1.97 -3.08 1.15
N VAL A 128 -1.28 -4.22 1.13
CA VAL A 128 -1.76 -5.46 0.52
C VAL A 128 -1.81 -6.53 1.58
N LEU A 129 -3.01 -7.04 1.85
CA LEU A 129 -3.25 -8.08 2.83
C LEU A 129 -3.17 -9.45 2.17
N ILE A 130 -2.36 -10.33 2.72
CA ILE A 130 -2.10 -11.67 2.22
C ILE A 130 -2.06 -12.70 3.35
N SER A 131 -2.10 -13.98 3.01
CA SER A 131 -1.85 -15.06 3.98
C SER A 131 -0.42 -14.97 4.53
N MET A 132 -0.25 -15.25 5.83
CA MET A 132 1.06 -15.30 6.51
C MET A 132 2.05 -16.23 5.81
N GLU A 133 1.60 -17.38 5.33
CA GLU A 133 2.44 -18.36 4.63
C GLU A 133 3.01 -17.83 3.30
N SER A 134 2.39 -16.82 2.73
CA SER A 134 2.80 -16.21 1.46
C SER A 134 3.81 -15.07 1.61
N VAL A 135 4.13 -14.64 2.83
CA VAL A 135 4.99 -13.48 3.12
C VAL A 135 6.35 -13.60 2.43
N GLY A 136 7.00 -14.75 2.53
CA GLY A 136 8.34 -14.95 1.96
C GLY A 136 8.37 -14.72 0.44
N LYS A 137 7.40 -15.27 -0.29
CA LYS A 137 7.28 -15.11 -1.74
C LYS A 137 6.94 -13.67 -2.13
N ALA A 138 6.02 -13.05 -1.41
CA ALA A 138 5.59 -11.69 -1.67
C ALA A 138 6.72 -10.68 -1.42
N LEU A 139 7.42 -10.84 -0.29
CA LEU A 139 8.55 -10.00 0.07
C LEU A 139 9.66 -10.08 -0.98
N ALA A 140 10.01 -11.29 -1.42
CA ALA A 140 11.01 -11.50 -2.47
C ALA A 140 10.61 -10.81 -3.79
N ALA A 141 9.37 -10.99 -4.25
CA ALA A 141 8.88 -10.40 -5.49
C ALA A 141 8.89 -8.85 -5.47
N LEU A 142 8.42 -8.25 -4.39
CA LEU A 142 8.40 -6.78 -4.26
C LEU A 142 9.78 -6.19 -4.05
N THR A 143 10.64 -6.86 -3.30
CA THR A 143 12.04 -6.45 -3.10
C THR A 143 12.81 -6.48 -4.42
N GLU A 144 12.63 -7.52 -5.23
CA GLU A 144 13.24 -7.61 -6.57
C GLU A 144 12.74 -6.49 -7.48
N LEU A 145 11.44 -6.22 -7.49
CA LEU A 145 10.84 -5.13 -8.26
C LEU A 145 11.47 -3.78 -7.89
N ILE A 146 11.55 -3.45 -6.60
CA ILE A 146 12.08 -2.18 -6.11
C ILE A 146 13.60 -2.09 -6.40
N SER A 147 14.35 -3.17 -6.19
CA SER A 147 15.79 -3.22 -6.47
C SER A 147 16.09 -3.02 -7.95
N THR A 148 15.32 -3.64 -8.83
CA THR A 148 15.43 -3.47 -10.28
C THR A 148 15.15 -2.03 -10.70
N ALA A 149 14.12 -1.41 -10.14
CA ALA A 149 13.79 -0.02 -10.40
C ALA A 149 14.90 0.94 -9.92
N ARG A 150 15.51 0.68 -8.76
CA ARG A 150 16.66 1.45 -8.24
C ARG A 150 17.87 1.33 -9.16
N ALA A 151 18.17 0.13 -9.63
CA ALA A 151 19.28 -0.10 -10.56
C ALA A 151 19.07 0.62 -11.91
N ALA A 152 17.84 0.67 -12.40
CA ALA A 152 17.48 1.39 -13.61
C ALA A 152 17.57 2.92 -13.42
N ALA A 153 17.09 3.45 -12.28
CA ALA A 153 17.16 4.87 -11.96
C ALA A 153 18.61 5.40 -11.88
N ASN A 154 19.53 4.60 -11.35
CA ASN A 154 20.95 4.95 -11.24
C ASN A 154 21.70 4.96 -12.58
N LYS A 155 21.14 4.33 -13.63
CA LYS A 155 21.73 4.33 -14.98
C LYS A 155 21.33 5.53 -15.82
N VAL A 156 20.35 6.31 -15.41
CA VAL A 156 19.93 7.52 -16.12
C VAL A 156 20.81 8.69 -15.66
N PRO A 157 21.59 9.32 -16.55
CA PRO A 157 22.39 10.49 -16.17
C PRO A 157 21.49 11.60 -15.64
N ALA A 158 21.91 12.28 -14.58
CA ALA A 158 21.20 13.44 -14.06
C ALA A 158 20.98 14.47 -15.19
N PRO A 159 19.79 15.10 -15.30
CA PRO A 159 19.58 16.17 -16.27
C PRO A 159 20.60 17.27 -16.01
N PRO A 160 21.18 17.87 -17.07
CA PRO A 160 22.20 18.94 -16.93
C PRO A 160 21.61 20.06 -16.09
N SER A 161 22.40 20.49 -15.10
CA SER A 161 22.00 21.58 -14.20
C SER A 161 21.63 22.85 -14.97
N PRO A 162 20.67 23.66 -14.50
CA PRO A 162 20.19 24.88 -15.22
C PRO A 162 21.27 25.91 -15.50
N GLN A 163 22.41 25.86 -14.82
CA GLN A 163 23.50 26.83 -14.96
C GLN A 163 24.27 26.78 -16.29
N ASN A 164 24.13 25.71 -17.09
CA ASN A 164 24.85 25.62 -18.38
C ASN A 164 24.05 26.12 -19.60
N ARG A 165 22.79 26.59 -19.44
CA ARG A 165 22.02 27.11 -20.57
C ARG A 165 22.36 28.56 -20.92
N ASN A 166 23.00 29.32 -20.04
CA ASN A 166 23.29 30.71 -20.27
C ASN A 166 24.66 31.03 -20.88
N MET A 167 25.50 30.00 -21.11
CA MET A 167 26.85 30.25 -21.65
C MET A 167 27.00 30.08 -23.17
N GLN A 168 25.98 29.62 -23.88
CA GLN A 168 26.05 29.42 -25.34
C GLN A 168 25.42 30.56 -26.19
N VAL A 169 24.79 31.54 -25.57
CA VAL A 169 24.09 32.61 -26.31
C VAL A 169 24.96 33.85 -26.56
N VAL A 170 26.16 33.96 -25.97
CA VAL A 170 26.99 35.23 -26.07
C VAL A 170 28.14 35.14 -27.09
N ARG A 171 28.23 34.13 -27.95
CA ARG A 171 29.32 34.05 -28.95
C ARG A 171 28.86 34.16 -30.42
N LYS A 172 27.81 34.89 -30.73
CA LYS A 172 27.49 35.25 -32.13
C LYS A 172 26.91 36.66 -32.19
N SER A 173 27.74 37.66 -31.95
CA SER A 173 27.55 39.00 -32.46
C SER A 173 28.84 39.80 -32.25
N ASN A 174 29.69 39.84 -33.26
CA ASN A 174 30.37 41.09 -33.66
C ASN A 174 30.97 40.92 -35.04
N PRO A 175 30.97 42.01 -35.79
CA PRO A 175 30.97 42.13 -37.26
C PRO A 175 32.29 41.79 -37.93
#